data_604fe03b4becd2c1f4abc8bc9863c15d
#
_entry.id   604fe03b4becd2c1f4abc8bc9863c15d
#
_cell.length_a   1.000
_cell.length_b   1.000
_cell.length_c   1.000
_cell.angle_alpha   90.00
_cell.angle_beta   90.00
_cell.angle_gamma   90.00
#
_symmetry.space_group_name_H-M   'P 1'
#
loop_
_entity.id
_entity.type
_entity.pdbx_description
1 polymer ?
#
loop_
_entity_poly.entity_id
_entity_poly.type
_entity_poly.pdbx_seq_one_letter_code
_entity_poly.pdbx_strand_id
1 'polypeptide(L)'
;LEHAAAQKMKRVIYVIPYMSIIDQTAAVFSGLLGAENVLADFSNAEYKTVEQDDLTPAQYRQMLASENWDAPVVVTTAVQFFESLYANRSSRCRKLHNIADSVIIFDEAQTLPGDYLAPCVSAIAQLIQHYHSTAVLCTATQPALEPLFRRFAPELHPQEITPDAARLY
;
A
#
# COMPACT_ATOMS: atom_id res chain seq x y z
N LEU A 1 5.29 9.57 -7.89
CA LEU A 1 6.74 9.62 -7.67
C LEU A 1 7.22 11.05 -7.34
N GLU A 2 6.84 12.06 -8.12
CA GLU A 2 7.24 13.46 -7.89
C GLU A 2 6.86 13.95 -6.49
N HIS A 3 5.63 13.67 -6.03
CA HIS A 3 5.21 14.01 -4.67
C HIS A 3 6.09 13.31 -3.61
N ALA A 4 6.37 12.03 -3.78
CA ALA A 4 7.23 11.29 -2.86
C ALA A 4 8.63 11.90 -2.78
N ALA A 5 9.21 12.26 -3.93
CA ALA A 5 10.51 12.92 -3.98
C ALA A 5 10.48 14.32 -3.33
N ALA A 6 9.46 15.12 -3.63
CA ALA A 6 9.29 16.47 -3.08
C ALA A 6 9.13 16.46 -1.54
N GLN A 7 8.43 15.48 -1.00
CA GLN A 7 8.21 15.31 0.44
C GLN A 7 9.28 14.45 1.13
N LYS A 8 10.32 14.03 0.38
CA LYS A 8 11.41 13.16 0.89
C LYS A 8 10.91 11.84 1.46
N MET A 9 9.82 11.32 0.93
CA MET A 9 9.28 10.03 1.32
C MET A 9 10.13 8.89 0.78
N LYS A 10 10.24 7.81 1.55
CA LYS A 10 11.19 6.73 1.27
C LYS A 10 10.68 5.77 0.22
N ARG A 11 9.33 5.61 0.09
CA ARG A 11 8.74 4.61 -0.81
C ARG A 11 7.33 4.94 -1.25
N VAL A 12 6.88 4.19 -2.25
CA VAL A 12 5.50 4.18 -2.72
C VAL A 12 4.93 2.79 -2.50
N ILE A 13 3.77 2.70 -1.83
CA ILE A 13 3.03 1.47 -1.62
C ILE A 13 1.76 1.54 -2.46
N TYR A 14 1.65 0.68 -3.46
CA TYR A 14 0.49 0.62 -4.35
C TYR A 14 -0.41 -0.54 -3.93
N VAL A 15 -1.56 -0.20 -3.39
CA VAL A 15 -2.52 -1.16 -2.81
C VAL A 15 -3.65 -1.39 -3.80
N ILE A 16 -3.80 -2.63 -4.27
CA ILE A 16 -4.79 -3.03 -5.27
C ILE A 16 -5.84 -3.96 -4.64
N PRO A 17 -7.07 -4.01 -5.22
CA PRO A 17 -8.14 -4.82 -4.65
C PRO A 17 -7.96 -6.32 -4.86
N TYR A 18 -7.34 -6.74 -5.98
CA TYR A 18 -7.34 -8.13 -6.42
C TYR A 18 -5.94 -8.68 -6.63
N MET A 19 -5.71 -9.89 -6.11
CA MET A 19 -4.44 -10.60 -6.28
C MET A 19 -4.11 -10.88 -7.76
N SER A 20 -5.11 -11.13 -8.59
CA SER A 20 -4.94 -11.50 -10.00
C SER A 20 -4.23 -10.47 -10.87
N ILE A 21 -4.18 -9.21 -10.44
CA ILE A 21 -3.54 -8.12 -11.20
C ILE A 21 -2.21 -7.65 -10.59
N ILE A 22 -1.76 -8.25 -9.47
CA ILE A 22 -0.49 -7.87 -8.81
C ILE A 22 0.68 -8.05 -9.77
N ASP A 23 0.82 -9.22 -10.37
CA ASP A 23 1.95 -9.54 -11.25
C ASP A 23 1.99 -8.62 -12.46
N GLN A 24 0.83 -8.37 -13.06
CA GLN A 24 0.73 -7.44 -14.20
C GLN A 24 1.13 -6.01 -13.79
N THR A 25 0.62 -5.53 -12.65
CA THR A 25 0.94 -4.19 -12.14
C THR A 25 2.41 -4.07 -11.78
N ALA A 26 2.96 -5.06 -11.09
CA ALA A 26 4.38 -5.12 -10.74
C ALA A 26 5.27 -5.20 -11.97
N ALA A 27 4.89 -5.95 -13.00
CA ALA A 27 5.62 -6.03 -14.27
C ALA A 27 5.67 -4.67 -14.99
N VAL A 28 4.56 -3.94 -15.02
CA VAL A 28 4.51 -2.58 -15.59
C VAL A 28 5.46 -1.65 -14.83
N PHE A 29 5.41 -1.64 -13.50
CA PHE A 29 6.30 -0.80 -12.70
C PHE A 29 7.77 -1.23 -12.83
N SER A 30 8.05 -2.53 -12.88
CA SER A 30 9.40 -3.05 -13.10
C SER A 30 9.98 -2.64 -14.45
N GLY A 31 9.15 -2.60 -15.49
CA GLY A 31 9.56 -2.12 -16.80
C GLY A 31 9.90 -0.62 -16.84
N LEU A 32 9.29 0.17 -15.95
CA LEU A 32 9.52 1.62 -15.89
C LEU A 32 10.63 2.03 -14.91
N LEU A 33 10.77 1.29 -13.81
CA LEU A 33 11.59 1.69 -12.66
C LEU A 33 12.79 0.77 -12.41
N GLY A 34 12.86 -0.37 -13.10
CA GLY A 34 13.80 -1.46 -12.82
C GLY A 34 13.22 -2.49 -11.87
N ALA A 35 13.43 -3.77 -12.16
CA ALA A 35 12.87 -4.88 -11.39
C ALA A 35 13.39 -4.94 -9.94
N GLU A 36 14.60 -4.45 -9.72
CA GLU A 36 15.24 -4.37 -8.41
C GLU A 36 14.57 -3.36 -7.46
N ASN A 37 13.79 -2.42 -8.00
CA ASN A 37 13.11 -1.37 -7.25
C ASN A 37 11.64 -1.68 -6.95
N VAL A 38 11.11 -2.79 -7.47
CA VAL A 38 9.70 -3.16 -7.36
C VAL A 38 9.54 -4.49 -6.65
N LEU A 39 8.78 -4.50 -5.58
CA LEU A 39 8.39 -5.69 -4.83
C LEU A 39 6.90 -5.97 -5.04
N ALA A 40 6.58 -7.17 -5.54
CA ALA A 40 5.21 -7.71 -5.53
C ALA A 40 5.02 -8.55 -4.27
N ASP A 41 4.21 -8.09 -3.32
CA ASP A 41 3.87 -8.85 -2.12
C ASP A 41 2.44 -9.39 -2.22
N PHE A 42 2.34 -10.60 -2.70
CA PHE A 42 1.12 -11.40 -2.65
C PHE A 42 1.38 -12.59 -1.72
N SER A 43 0.41 -12.96 -0.95
CA SER A 43 0.54 -13.92 0.15
C SER A 43 1.56 -15.05 -0.12
N ASN A 44 2.58 -15.11 0.69
CA ASN A 44 3.78 -15.96 0.69
C ASN A 44 3.57 -17.49 0.55
N ALA A 45 2.51 -17.97 -0.09
CA ALA A 45 2.25 -19.39 -0.21
C ALA A 45 3.29 -20.10 -1.09
N GLU A 46 3.76 -19.46 -2.15
CA GLU A 46 4.67 -20.12 -3.10
C GLU A 46 6.12 -20.18 -2.60
N TYR A 47 6.61 -19.16 -1.89
CA TYR A 47 7.98 -19.18 -1.35
C TYR A 47 8.13 -20.03 -0.09
N LYS A 48 7.05 -20.37 0.62
CA LYS A 48 7.10 -21.22 1.82
C LYS A 48 7.27 -22.70 1.53
N THR A 49 7.08 -23.11 0.29
CA THR A 49 7.21 -24.52 -0.15
C THR A 49 8.56 -24.87 -0.76
N VAL A 50 9.40 -23.85 -1.06
CA VAL A 50 10.76 -24.06 -1.58
C VAL A 50 11.72 -24.06 -0.40
N GLU A 51 12.53 -25.10 -0.24
CA GLU A 51 13.59 -25.14 0.77
C GLU A 51 14.57 -23.98 0.51
N GLN A 52 15.04 -23.33 1.57
CA GLN A 52 15.90 -22.13 1.45
C GLN A 52 17.18 -22.36 0.62
N ASP A 53 17.64 -23.60 0.59
CA ASP A 53 18.86 -24.01 -0.13
C ASP A 53 18.68 -24.05 -1.65
N ASP A 54 17.43 -24.05 -2.15
CA ASP A 54 17.11 -24.10 -3.59
C ASP A 54 16.84 -22.71 -4.19
N LEU A 55 16.86 -21.64 -3.38
CA LEU A 55 16.59 -20.29 -3.84
C LEU A 55 17.82 -19.65 -4.49
N THR A 56 17.65 -19.04 -5.64
CA THR A 56 18.68 -18.16 -6.20
C THR A 56 18.92 -16.96 -5.29
N PRO A 57 20.12 -16.33 -5.32
CA PRO A 57 20.40 -15.13 -4.53
C PRO A 57 19.42 -13.97 -4.77
N ALA A 58 18.82 -13.88 -5.96
CA ALA A 58 17.80 -12.88 -6.29
C ALA A 58 16.46 -13.20 -5.62
N GLN A 59 16.01 -14.45 -5.69
CA GLN A 59 14.79 -14.91 -5.02
C GLN A 59 14.90 -14.80 -3.49
N TYR A 60 16.04 -15.12 -2.92
CA TYR A 60 16.29 -14.95 -1.49
C TYR A 60 16.19 -13.48 -1.05
N ARG A 61 16.79 -12.56 -1.81
CA ARG A 61 16.66 -11.12 -1.55
C ARG A 61 15.21 -10.64 -1.65
N GLN A 62 14.47 -11.11 -2.64
CA GLN A 62 13.07 -10.76 -2.82
C GLN A 62 12.20 -11.29 -1.67
N MET A 63 12.48 -12.51 -1.20
CA MET A 63 11.82 -13.09 -0.03
C MET A 63 12.08 -12.25 1.23
N LEU A 64 13.33 -11.87 1.50
CA LEU A 64 13.67 -11.00 2.63
C LEU A 64 13.03 -9.62 2.53
N ALA A 65 13.02 -9.04 1.32
CA ALA A 65 12.38 -7.76 1.06
C ALA A 65 10.86 -7.82 1.32
N SER A 66 10.20 -8.94 1.02
CA SER A 66 8.76 -9.13 1.25
C SER A 66 8.40 -9.22 2.74
N GLU A 67 9.31 -9.71 3.59
CA GLU A 67 9.08 -9.76 5.03
C GLU A 67 8.95 -8.36 5.66
N ASN A 68 9.70 -7.41 5.14
CA ASN A 68 9.81 -6.07 5.71
C ASN A 68 9.27 -4.96 4.79
N TRP A 69 8.95 -5.25 3.53
CA TRP A 69 8.65 -4.28 2.48
C TRP A 69 9.82 -3.31 2.22
N ASP A 70 11.03 -3.84 2.19
CA ASP A 70 12.23 -3.04 1.96
C ASP A 70 12.52 -2.91 0.45
N ALA A 71 11.65 -2.17 -0.23
CA ALA A 71 11.78 -1.81 -1.63
C ALA A 71 11.24 -0.39 -1.86
N PRO A 72 11.77 0.36 -2.85
CA PRO A 72 11.28 1.69 -3.19
C PRO A 72 9.80 1.71 -3.62
N VAL A 73 9.35 0.66 -4.32
CA VAL A 73 7.96 0.48 -4.73
C VAL A 73 7.48 -0.89 -4.28
N VAL A 74 6.36 -0.92 -3.57
CA VAL A 74 5.70 -2.14 -3.12
C VAL A 74 4.31 -2.22 -3.75
N VAL A 75 4.00 -3.32 -4.41
CA VAL A 75 2.65 -3.63 -4.91
C VAL A 75 2.06 -4.71 -4.04
N THR A 76 0.91 -4.45 -3.44
CA THR A 76 0.28 -5.38 -2.50
C THR A 76 -1.25 -5.31 -2.56
N THR A 77 -1.95 -6.20 -1.85
CA THR A 77 -3.40 -6.13 -1.72
C THR A 77 -3.84 -5.36 -0.48
N ALA A 78 -5.09 -4.85 -0.49
CA ALA A 78 -5.69 -4.23 0.68
C ALA A 78 -5.69 -5.18 1.90
N VAL A 79 -5.95 -6.47 1.70
CA VAL A 79 -5.92 -7.48 2.77
C VAL A 79 -4.54 -7.56 3.39
N GLN A 80 -3.49 -7.74 2.59
CA GLN A 80 -2.10 -7.83 3.07
C GLN A 80 -1.64 -6.54 3.76
N PHE A 81 -2.04 -5.40 3.21
CA PHE A 81 -1.73 -4.10 3.79
C PHE A 81 -2.30 -3.97 5.20
N PHE A 82 -3.61 -4.16 5.37
CA PHE A 82 -4.24 -4.02 6.67
C PHE A 82 -3.89 -5.15 7.64
N GLU A 83 -3.71 -6.38 7.17
CA GLU A 83 -3.17 -7.46 8.01
C GLU A 83 -1.79 -7.14 8.59
N SER A 84 -0.93 -6.44 7.83
CA SER A 84 0.39 -6.03 8.36
C SER A 84 0.29 -4.99 9.47
N LEU A 85 -0.78 -4.19 9.51
CA LEU A 85 -1.01 -3.20 10.57
C LEU A 85 -1.69 -3.79 11.79
N TYR A 86 -2.63 -4.73 11.60
CA TYR A 86 -3.46 -5.29 12.67
C TYR A 86 -3.05 -6.69 13.14
N ALA A 87 -1.92 -7.20 12.64
CA ALA A 87 -1.46 -8.52 13.04
C ALA A 87 -1.10 -8.57 14.53
N ASN A 88 -1.55 -9.63 15.19
CA ASN A 88 -1.23 -9.91 16.60
C ASN A 88 0.15 -10.55 16.81
N ARG A 89 0.93 -10.76 15.74
CA ARG A 89 2.27 -11.35 15.78
C ARG A 89 3.32 -10.31 15.40
N SER A 90 4.32 -10.15 16.25
CA SER A 90 5.43 -9.20 16.05
C SER A 90 6.15 -9.38 14.72
N SER A 91 6.24 -10.63 14.22
CA SER A 91 6.85 -10.91 12.92
C SER A 91 6.09 -10.27 11.74
N ARG A 92 4.79 -10.06 11.84
CA ARG A 92 3.99 -9.39 10.81
C ARG A 92 3.99 -7.87 10.94
N CYS A 93 4.24 -7.34 12.14
CA CYS A 93 4.34 -5.90 12.39
C CYS A 93 5.66 -5.29 11.89
N ARG A 94 6.60 -6.10 11.40
CA ARG A 94 7.89 -5.62 10.86
C ARG A 94 7.73 -4.62 9.71
N LYS A 95 6.64 -4.72 8.96
CA LYS A 95 6.36 -3.83 7.81
C LYS A 95 6.04 -2.39 8.23
N LEU A 96 5.58 -2.14 9.47
CA LEU A 96 5.13 -0.82 9.90
C LEU A 96 6.22 0.26 9.77
N HIS A 97 7.47 -0.05 10.12
CA HIS A 97 8.57 0.92 10.01
C HIS A 97 8.88 1.30 8.56
N ASN A 98 8.49 0.44 7.62
CA ASN A 98 8.62 0.67 6.19
C ASN A 98 7.33 1.22 5.55
N ILE A 99 6.20 1.17 6.25
CA ILE A 99 4.97 1.88 5.87
C ILE A 99 5.06 3.36 6.27
N ALA A 100 5.78 3.68 7.33
CA ALA A 100 6.10 5.05 7.69
C ALA A 100 6.93 5.75 6.58
N ASP A 101 6.81 7.06 6.48
CA ASP A 101 7.50 7.88 5.46
C ASP A 101 7.19 7.43 4.01
N SER A 102 5.96 7.01 3.73
CA SER A 102 5.58 6.50 2.40
C SER A 102 4.38 7.23 1.79
N VAL A 103 4.29 7.17 0.46
CA VAL A 103 3.05 7.47 -0.27
C VAL A 103 2.30 6.16 -0.47
N ILE A 104 1.08 6.09 0.03
CA ILE A 104 0.22 4.91 -0.05
C ILE A 104 -0.91 5.22 -1.02
N ILE A 105 -0.98 4.49 -2.12
CA ILE A 105 -2.00 4.66 -3.15
C ILE A 105 -2.97 3.47 -3.05
N PHE A 106 -4.21 3.76 -2.67
CA PHE A 106 -5.30 2.76 -2.67
C PHE A 106 -6.03 2.85 -4.01
N ASP A 107 -5.81 1.86 -4.85
CA ASP A 107 -6.54 1.73 -6.11
C ASP A 107 -7.91 1.10 -5.86
N GLU A 108 -8.93 1.56 -6.57
CA GLU A 108 -10.32 1.14 -6.38
C GLU A 108 -10.74 1.19 -4.90
N ALA A 109 -10.51 2.31 -4.23
CA ALA A 109 -10.73 2.47 -2.78
C ALA A 109 -12.18 2.15 -2.33
N GLN A 110 -13.17 2.18 -3.24
CA GLN A 110 -14.53 1.75 -2.95
C GLN A 110 -14.66 0.24 -2.67
N THR A 111 -13.63 -0.56 -3.00
CA THR A 111 -13.61 -2.01 -2.74
C THR A 111 -13.18 -2.37 -1.32
N LEU A 112 -12.79 -1.37 -0.52
CA LEU A 112 -12.50 -1.60 0.89
C LEU A 112 -13.71 -2.23 1.59
N PRO A 113 -13.50 -3.31 2.38
CA PRO A 113 -14.59 -4.09 2.92
C PRO A 113 -15.45 -3.24 3.87
N GLY A 114 -16.77 -3.13 3.59
CA GLY A 114 -17.69 -2.27 4.32
C GLY A 114 -17.72 -2.55 5.82
N ASP A 115 -17.70 -3.82 6.22
CA ASP A 115 -17.71 -4.25 7.63
C ASP A 115 -16.44 -3.80 8.40
N TYR A 116 -15.33 -3.61 7.69
CA TYR A 116 -14.04 -3.20 8.25
C TYR A 116 -13.63 -1.79 7.80
N LEU A 117 -14.52 -1.04 7.18
CA LEU A 117 -14.20 0.28 6.63
C LEU A 117 -13.74 1.26 7.73
N ALA A 118 -14.42 1.25 8.87
CA ALA A 118 -14.05 2.12 9.99
C ALA A 118 -12.64 1.86 10.53
N PRO A 119 -12.22 0.62 10.85
CA PRO A 119 -10.82 0.35 11.21
C PRO A 119 -9.84 0.67 10.07
N CYS A 120 -10.16 0.40 8.81
CA CYS A 120 -9.29 0.74 7.69
C CYS A 120 -9.03 2.26 7.61
N VAL A 121 -10.09 3.07 7.67
CA VAL A 121 -9.97 4.54 7.66
C VAL A 121 -9.23 5.05 8.89
N SER A 122 -9.48 4.47 10.07
CA SER A 122 -8.74 4.80 11.29
C SER A 122 -7.24 4.53 11.13
N ALA A 123 -6.86 3.39 10.55
CA ALA A 123 -5.45 3.07 10.31
C ALA A 123 -4.80 4.07 9.33
N ILE A 124 -5.48 4.39 8.23
CA ILE A 124 -5.00 5.38 7.26
C ILE A 124 -4.81 6.74 7.94
N ALA A 125 -5.79 7.18 8.74
CA ALA A 125 -5.70 8.43 9.48
C ALA A 125 -4.48 8.46 10.41
N GLN A 126 -4.23 7.39 11.18
CA GLN A 126 -3.07 7.27 12.05
C GLN A 126 -1.74 7.33 11.29
N LEU A 127 -1.65 6.67 10.14
CA LEU A 127 -0.46 6.70 9.29
C LEU A 127 -0.15 8.12 8.79
N ILE A 128 -1.18 8.87 8.40
CA ILE A 128 -1.01 10.27 7.96
C ILE A 128 -0.60 11.16 9.14
N GLN A 129 -1.27 11.05 10.30
CA GLN A 129 -1.06 11.93 11.42
C GLN A 129 0.27 11.71 12.16
N HIS A 130 0.69 10.43 12.30
CA HIS A 130 1.77 10.08 13.21
C HIS A 130 2.98 9.42 12.54
N TYR A 131 2.85 8.98 11.28
CA TYR A 131 3.91 8.23 10.60
C TYR A 131 4.42 8.90 9.34
N HIS A 132 4.13 10.19 9.18
CA HIS A 132 4.58 10.99 8.03
C HIS A 132 4.27 10.32 6.68
N SER A 133 3.07 9.77 6.55
CA SER A 133 2.63 9.12 5.32
C SER A 133 1.60 9.99 4.57
N THR A 134 1.53 9.84 3.25
CA THR A 134 0.48 10.43 2.43
C THR A 134 -0.38 9.31 1.87
N ALA A 135 -1.71 9.42 1.98
CA ALA A 135 -2.64 8.49 1.34
C ALA A 135 -3.29 9.13 0.13
N VAL A 136 -3.34 8.38 -0.97
CA VAL A 136 -4.08 8.73 -2.19
C VAL A 136 -5.15 7.68 -2.40
N LEU A 137 -6.40 8.12 -2.51
CA LEU A 137 -7.55 7.23 -2.72
C LEU A 137 -8.02 7.39 -4.17
N CYS A 138 -7.76 6.38 -5.00
CA CYS A 138 -8.24 6.32 -6.36
C CYS A 138 -9.57 5.55 -6.38
N THR A 139 -10.62 6.13 -6.95
CA THR A 139 -11.95 5.54 -6.94
C THR A 139 -12.76 5.97 -8.14
N ALA A 140 -13.49 5.05 -8.75
CA ALA A 140 -14.44 5.35 -9.82
C ALA A 140 -15.75 5.96 -9.27
N THR A 141 -16.07 5.67 -8.01
CA THR A 141 -17.25 6.22 -7.31
C THR A 141 -16.77 6.79 -5.99
N GLN A 142 -17.17 8.03 -5.66
CA GLN A 142 -16.76 8.62 -4.38
C GLN A 142 -17.40 7.85 -3.22
N PRO A 143 -16.65 6.99 -2.51
CA PRO A 143 -17.18 6.39 -1.30
C PRO A 143 -17.36 7.48 -0.25
N ALA A 144 -18.40 7.37 0.57
CA ALA A 144 -18.65 8.30 1.67
C ALA A 144 -17.60 8.12 2.81
N LEU A 145 -16.33 8.28 2.48
CA LEU A 145 -15.21 8.13 3.44
C LEU A 145 -15.02 9.39 4.29
N GLU A 146 -15.44 10.55 3.78
CA GLU A 146 -15.26 11.83 4.47
C GLU A 146 -15.85 11.85 5.89
N PRO A 147 -17.06 11.31 6.18
CA PRO A 147 -17.57 11.26 7.54
C PRO A 147 -16.70 10.41 8.49
N LEU A 148 -16.08 9.35 7.97
CA LEU A 148 -15.17 8.51 8.76
C LEU A 148 -13.84 9.22 9.02
N PHE A 149 -13.27 9.89 8.04
CA PHE A 149 -12.08 10.73 8.27
C PHE A 149 -12.36 11.83 9.27
N ARG A 150 -13.47 12.54 9.17
CA ARG A 150 -13.88 13.54 10.18
C ARG A 150 -14.02 12.96 11.58
N ARG A 151 -14.42 11.70 11.70
CA ARG A 151 -14.54 11.03 13.00
C ARG A 151 -13.19 10.67 13.62
N PHE A 152 -12.24 10.17 12.82
CA PHE A 152 -10.95 9.66 13.30
C PHE A 152 -9.82 10.69 13.25
N ALA A 153 -9.94 11.67 12.37
CA ALA A 153 -8.94 12.70 12.15
C ALA A 153 -9.60 13.98 11.63
N PRO A 154 -10.32 14.72 12.50
CA PRO A 154 -11.09 15.90 12.11
C PRO A 154 -10.24 17.03 11.49
N GLU A 155 -8.94 17.03 11.76
CA GLU A 155 -7.99 17.97 11.18
C GLU A 155 -7.48 17.58 9.78
N LEU A 156 -7.75 16.36 9.32
CA LEU A 156 -7.40 15.92 7.97
C LEU A 156 -8.50 16.35 6.99
N HIS A 157 -8.11 17.16 6.02
CA HIS A 157 -8.99 17.60 4.95
C HIS A 157 -8.54 16.96 3.63
N PRO A 158 -9.27 15.94 3.12
CA PRO A 158 -8.98 15.36 1.82
C PRO A 158 -9.03 16.46 0.74
N GLN A 159 -8.04 16.44 -0.15
CA GLN A 159 -7.98 17.34 -1.30
C GLN A 159 -8.25 16.56 -2.56
N GLU A 160 -9.14 17.04 -3.40
CA GLU A 160 -9.35 16.48 -4.72
C GLU A 160 -8.17 16.82 -5.62
N ILE A 161 -7.56 15.80 -6.22
CA ILE A 161 -6.41 15.97 -7.11
C ILE A 161 -6.87 16.25 -8.54
N THR A 162 -8.07 15.79 -8.90
CA THR A 162 -8.64 15.99 -10.23
C THR A 162 -9.23 17.39 -10.37
N PRO A 163 -8.62 18.27 -11.17
CA PRO A 163 -9.21 19.60 -11.39
C PRO A 163 -10.53 19.45 -12.14
N ASP A 164 -11.58 20.16 -11.68
CA ASP A 164 -12.90 20.19 -12.32
C ASP A 164 -13.56 18.82 -12.53
N ALA A 165 -13.53 17.94 -11.51
CA ALA A 165 -14.21 16.64 -11.56
C ALA A 165 -15.66 16.74 -12.06
N ALA A 166 -16.38 17.82 -11.72
CA ALA A 166 -17.73 18.09 -12.20
C ALA A 166 -17.85 18.31 -13.72
N ARG A 167 -16.74 18.52 -14.44
CA ARG A 167 -16.70 18.62 -15.91
C ARG A 167 -16.38 17.31 -16.61
N LEU A 168 -15.94 16.28 -15.86
CA LEU A 168 -15.57 14.98 -16.41
C LEU A 168 -16.75 13.99 -16.39
N TYR A 169 -17.80 14.31 -15.68
CA TYR A 169 -19.05 13.58 -15.56
C TYR A 169 -20.22 14.52 -15.88
#